data_7e527123e8804c984aa2a7293d0df7ba
#
_entry.id   7e527123e8804c984aa2a7293d0df7ba
#
_cell.length_a   1.000
_cell.length_b   1.000
_cell.length_c   1.000
_cell.angle_alpha   90.00
_cell.angle_beta   90.00
_cell.angle_gamma   90.00
#
_symmetry.space_group_name_H-M   'P 1'
#
loop_
_entity.id
_entity.type
_entity.pdbx_description
1 polymer ?
#
loop_
_entity_poly.entity_id
_entity_poly.type
_entity_poly.pdbx_seq_one_letter_code
_entity_poly.pdbx_strand_id
1 'polypeptide(L)'
;MRKTKIVCTLGPATDGEGVLREMMLAGMNVVRFNFSHGTHPEHKARLEQVKALRQELNLPVAAMLDTKGPEVRLKNFAGGSVTLQEGQEFTLTVEDVEGDATRCAVTYAELPQDVKAGDTILLDDGLVRLTVLSTTASAIRCRVENGGVMKDHKGVNVPGVSLSMPYMSQQDREDILFGMEEGFDFIAASFVRSAADVRELRKLLESRKSRIRIIAKIENQEGINNLTEILAAADGIMVARGDMGVEIDFTEIPAIQKNMIAQCVAAGKPVITATQMLDSMIENPRPTRAEITDVANAIYDGTSAIMLSGETAAGRYPVEAVRTMDAIARKTESHIDDAKLLGLRCRNRMNITAATAHAACTTAKDIGADAILTVSQAGITAQMVSSFRPETTVVALLLEEQVQRQMALYWGVEPITMPRAENTDELVELAVQSAEKAGLIRHGDLVVITAGVPVGISGTTNMIRIQQVGGSLLNAVGIGSRTASGPLCVCRSVEEVAEKFHAGDVLVVPYTTNELLPYLRDAAAIICEEGSAECHAATVGLLLSKPVLVGAGDATRRLEDGVRVSVDCARGVVQTMPQ
;
A
#
# COMPACT_ATOMS: atom_id res chain seq x y z
N MET A 1 -4.60 -12.31 -3.85
CA MET A 1 -3.44 -11.53 -3.33
C MET A 1 -3.96 -10.55 -2.30
N ARG A 2 -3.23 -10.23 -1.20
CA ARG A 2 -3.65 -9.22 -0.21
C ARG A 2 -3.40 -7.82 -0.75
N LYS A 3 -4.37 -6.93 -0.60
CA LYS A 3 -4.30 -5.53 -1.08
C LYS A 3 -3.85 -4.54 0.00
N THR A 4 -4.31 -4.71 1.26
CA THR A 4 -3.90 -3.91 2.43
C THR A 4 -2.45 -4.22 2.79
N LYS A 5 -1.61 -3.22 2.97
CA LYS A 5 -0.17 -3.39 3.24
C LYS A 5 0.09 -3.56 4.74
N ILE A 6 1.22 -4.19 5.10
CA ILE A 6 1.64 -4.41 6.49
C ILE A 6 2.95 -3.67 6.75
N VAL A 7 2.95 -2.82 7.77
CA VAL A 7 4.13 -2.15 8.32
C VAL A 7 4.53 -2.86 9.61
N CYS A 8 5.81 -3.22 9.76
CA CYS A 8 6.30 -3.87 10.96
C CYS A 8 7.47 -3.08 11.57
N THR A 9 7.43 -2.86 12.87
CA THR A 9 8.52 -2.21 13.60
C THR A 9 9.61 -3.21 13.92
N LEU A 10 10.87 -2.85 13.62
CA LEU A 10 12.04 -3.63 13.99
C LEU A 10 12.49 -3.29 15.42
N GLY A 11 13.03 -4.27 16.10
CA GLY A 11 13.56 -4.15 17.44
C GLY A 11 14.25 -5.44 17.86
N PRO A 12 14.56 -5.62 19.17
CA PRO A 12 15.29 -6.80 19.66
C PRO A 12 14.68 -8.14 19.26
N ALA A 13 13.35 -8.22 19.15
CA ALA A 13 12.67 -9.46 18.76
C ALA A 13 12.95 -9.86 17.30
N THR A 14 13.34 -8.91 16.45
CA THR A 14 13.65 -9.15 15.03
C THR A 14 15.13 -9.43 14.77
N ASP A 15 16.01 -9.28 15.78
CA ASP A 15 17.45 -9.51 15.65
C ASP A 15 17.82 -11.01 15.66
N GLY A 16 16.85 -11.88 15.97
CA GLY A 16 17.03 -13.34 15.93
C GLY A 16 17.30 -13.85 14.51
N GLU A 17 18.13 -14.91 14.41
CA GLU A 17 18.48 -15.52 13.12
C GLU A 17 17.21 -15.97 12.36
N GLY A 18 17.08 -15.53 11.12
CA GLY A 18 15.97 -15.88 10.22
C GLY A 18 14.63 -15.17 10.49
N VAL A 19 14.44 -14.51 11.63
CA VAL A 19 13.15 -13.89 12.00
C VAL A 19 12.75 -12.84 10.97
N LEU A 20 13.63 -11.92 10.62
CA LEU A 20 13.36 -10.86 9.64
C LEU A 20 13.00 -11.45 8.26
N ARG A 21 13.70 -12.52 7.85
CA ARG A 21 13.43 -13.24 6.61
C ARG A 21 12.02 -13.83 6.59
N GLU A 22 11.65 -14.52 7.67
CA GLU A 22 10.32 -15.11 7.83
C GLU A 22 9.21 -14.03 7.85
N MET A 23 9.44 -12.88 8.48
CA MET A 23 8.49 -11.77 8.47
C MET A 23 8.28 -11.19 7.06
N MET A 24 9.35 -11.05 6.25
CA MET A 24 9.25 -10.62 4.85
C MET A 24 8.43 -11.62 4.04
N LEU A 25 8.70 -12.92 4.18
CA LEU A 25 7.94 -13.99 3.51
C LEU A 25 6.49 -14.10 4.01
N ALA A 26 6.22 -13.76 5.27
CA ALA A 26 4.87 -13.71 5.84
C ALA A 26 4.04 -12.52 5.31
N GLY A 27 4.65 -11.59 4.57
CA GLY A 27 3.94 -10.52 3.87
C GLY A 27 4.19 -9.10 4.40
N MET A 28 5.28 -8.86 5.12
CA MET A 28 5.71 -7.51 5.49
C MET A 28 6.05 -6.69 4.25
N ASN A 29 5.47 -5.48 4.12
CA ASN A 29 5.69 -4.58 2.99
C ASN A 29 6.61 -3.40 3.33
N VAL A 30 6.59 -2.95 4.58
CA VAL A 30 7.38 -1.82 5.07
C VAL A 30 7.97 -2.17 6.42
N VAL A 31 9.25 -1.90 6.61
CA VAL A 31 9.93 -1.97 7.90
C VAL A 31 9.99 -0.56 8.51
N ARG A 32 9.56 -0.43 9.77
CA ARG A 32 9.63 0.80 10.54
C ARG A 32 10.79 0.74 11.53
N PHE A 33 11.60 1.79 11.55
CA PHE A 33 12.68 2.03 12.51
C PHE A 33 12.25 3.17 13.44
N ASN A 34 12.08 2.87 14.72
CA ASN A 34 11.69 3.87 15.71
C ASN A 34 12.93 4.57 16.29
N PHE A 35 13.19 5.81 15.87
CA PHE A 35 14.34 6.60 16.31
C PHE A 35 14.15 7.24 17.70
N SER A 36 13.02 7.01 18.37
CA SER A 36 12.90 7.30 19.81
C SER A 36 13.75 6.34 20.65
N HIS A 37 14.20 5.22 20.08
CA HIS A 37 15.01 4.18 20.72
C HIS A 37 16.16 3.76 19.81
N GLY A 38 17.24 3.28 20.42
CA GLY A 38 18.41 2.81 19.70
C GLY A 38 19.34 3.93 19.23
N THR A 39 20.38 3.53 18.54
CA THR A 39 21.44 4.42 18.02
C THR A 39 21.56 4.28 16.50
N HIS A 40 22.17 5.28 15.83
CA HIS A 40 22.41 5.20 14.38
C HIS A 40 23.17 3.92 13.95
N PRO A 41 24.23 3.46 14.65
CA PRO A 41 24.87 2.19 14.30
C PRO A 41 23.95 0.97 14.37
N GLU A 42 23.07 0.88 15.37
CA GLU A 42 22.11 -0.22 15.50
C GLU A 42 21.07 -0.19 14.37
N HIS A 43 20.53 0.99 14.07
CA HIS A 43 19.59 1.17 12.95
C HIS A 43 20.26 0.86 11.62
N LYS A 44 21.51 1.26 11.41
CA LYS A 44 22.29 0.94 10.23
C LYS A 44 22.47 -0.57 10.07
N ALA A 45 22.86 -1.27 11.12
CA ALA A 45 23.07 -2.71 11.09
C ALA A 45 21.77 -3.47 10.67
N ARG A 46 20.62 -3.11 11.26
CA ARG A 46 19.33 -3.68 10.88
C ARG A 46 18.94 -3.32 9.45
N LEU A 47 19.18 -2.08 9.02
CA LEU A 47 18.87 -1.64 7.65
C LEU A 47 19.70 -2.41 6.61
N GLU A 48 20.97 -2.68 6.86
CA GLU A 48 21.81 -3.49 5.97
C GLU A 48 21.29 -4.93 5.85
N GLN A 49 20.79 -5.52 6.94
CA GLN A 49 20.11 -6.84 6.87
C GLN A 49 18.84 -6.77 6.00
N VAL A 50 18.02 -5.72 6.16
CA VAL A 50 16.84 -5.49 5.30
C VAL A 50 17.25 -5.37 3.83
N LYS A 51 18.30 -4.60 3.52
CA LYS A 51 18.81 -4.43 2.15
C LYS A 51 19.28 -5.75 1.56
N ALA A 52 20.02 -6.56 2.30
CA ALA A 52 20.47 -7.88 1.87
C ALA A 52 19.31 -8.84 1.61
N LEU A 53 18.38 -8.95 2.56
CA LEU A 53 17.24 -9.86 2.44
C LEU A 53 16.26 -9.48 1.33
N ARG A 54 15.94 -8.19 1.15
CA ARG A 54 15.05 -7.77 0.06
C ARG A 54 15.66 -8.05 -1.32
N GLN A 55 16.98 -7.98 -1.45
CA GLN A 55 17.68 -8.32 -2.68
C GLN A 55 17.67 -9.84 -2.92
N GLU A 56 17.99 -10.65 -1.88
CA GLU A 56 17.94 -12.12 -1.93
C GLU A 56 16.55 -12.63 -2.30
N LEU A 57 15.51 -12.08 -1.65
CA LEU A 57 14.12 -12.53 -1.81
C LEU A 57 13.41 -11.87 -3.00
N ASN A 58 14.06 -10.90 -3.67
CA ASN A 58 13.46 -10.07 -4.71
C ASN A 58 12.12 -9.43 -4.26
N LEU A 59 12.07 -8.90 -3.04
CA LEU A 59 10.90 -8.26 -2.46
C LEU A 59 11.13 -6.76 -2.29
N PRO A 60 10.22 -5.88 -2.76
CA PRO A 60 10.37 -4.43 -2.67
C PRO A 60 9.97 -3.88 -1.29
N VAL A 61 10.56 -4.43 -0.23
CA VAL A 61 10.28 -4.00 1.14
C VAL A 61 10.87 -2.61 1.37
N ALA A 62 10.02 -1.63 1.72
CA ALA A 62 10.43 -0.26 1.99
C ALA A 62 10.93 -0.08 3.43
N ALA A 63 11.81 0.92 3.63
CA ALA A 63 12.29 1.32 4.94
C ALA A 63 11.69 2.68 5.35
N MET A 64 11.13 2.75 6.56
CA MET A 64 10.50 3.93 7.15
C MET A 64 11.25 4.34 8.42
N LEU A 65 11.77 5.56 8.45
CA LEU A 65 12.33 6.21 9.62
C LEU A 65 11.19 6.92 10.37
N ASP A 66 10.96 6.58 11.63
CA ASP A 66 9.98 7.23 12.49
C ASP A 66 10.72 8.14 13.47
N THR A 67 10.52 9.46 13.32
CA THR A 67 11.22 10.47 14.12
C THR A 67 10.72 10.49 15.56
N LYS A 68 11.56 10.98 16.47
CA LYS A 68 11.16 11.18 17.85
C LYS A 68 10.11 12.28 17.99
N GLY A 69 10.31 13.39 17.28
CA GLY A 69 9.45 14.58 17.33
C GLY A 69 9.63 15.43 18.58
N PRO A 70 8.87 16.53 18.67
CA PRO A 70 8.94 17.48 19.79
C PRO A 70 8.21 16.93 21.03
N GLU A 71 8.94 16.25 21.89
CA GLU A 71 8.42 15.72 23.17
C GLU A 71 8.88 16.52 24.36
N VAL A 72 7.98 16.74 25.32
CA VAL A 72 8.31 17.22 26.65
C VAL A 72 8.48 16.03 27.60
N ARG A 73 9.55 16.00 28.38
CA ARG A 73 9.81 14.91 29.33
C ARG A 73 10.19 15.45 30.69
N LEU A 74 9.89 14.66 31.74
CA LEU A 74 10.47 14.84 33.07
C LEU A 74 11.99 14.57 32.98
N LYS A 75 12.77 15.25 33.83
CA LYS A 75 14.18 14.93 34.05
C LYS A 75 14.31 13.83 35.13
N ASN A 76 15.47 13.78 35.80
CA ASN A 76 15.78 12.72 36.76
C ASN A 76 15.15 12.96 38.12
N PHE A 77 14.80 11.90 38.82
CA PHE A 77 14.40 11.87 40.22
C PHE A 77 15.54 11.35 41.10
N ALA A 78 15.61 11.85 42.32
CA ALA A 78 16.47 11.28 43.36
C ALA A 78 16.06 9.82 43.62
N GLY A 79 16.98 8.89 43.28
CA GLY A 79 16.71 7.45 43.38
C GLY A 79 15.94 6.85 42.19
N GLY A 80 15.80 7.58 41.05
CA GLY A 80 15.27 7.09 39.78
C GLY A 80 13.74 6.99 39.72
N SER A 81 13.03 7.15 40.86
CA SER A 81 11.55 7.14 40.87
C SER A 81 10.97 7.78 42.13
N VAL A 82 9.73 8.20 42.04
CA VAL A 82 8.96 8.78 43.17
C VAL A 82 7.51 8.31 43.09
N THR A 83 6.83 8.19 44.25
CA THR A 83 5.39 7.94 44.28
C THR A 83 4.68 9.25 44.56
N LEU A 84 3.81 9.67 43.64
CA LEU A 84 2.92 10.81 43.82
C LEU A 84 1.59 10.34 44.41
N GLN A 85 1.05 11.09 45.35
CA GLN A 85 -0.23 10.80 46.02
C GLN A 85 -1.33 11.69 45.49
N GLU A 86 -2.54 11.17 45.42
CA GLU A 86 -3.73 11.97 45.08
C GLU A 86 -3.92 13.13 46.04
N GLY A 87 -4.26 14.30 45.51
CA GLY A 87 -4.51 15.53 46.25
C GLY A 87 -3.25 16.32 46.63
N GLN A 88 -2.04 15.76 46.52
CA GLN A 88 -0.83 16.52 46.83
C GLN A 88 -0.55 17.62 45.79
N GLU A 89 0.20 18.64 46.20
CA GLU A 89 0.80 19.59 45.27
C GLU A 89 2.11 19.02 44.70
N PHE A 90 2.31 19.23 43.40
CA PHE A 90 3.54 18.86 42.67
C PHE A 90 3.93 19.99 41.72
N THR A 91 5.21 20.33 41.70
CA THR A 91 5.71 21.44 40.90
C THR A 91 6.57 20.93 39.74
N LEU A 92 6.19 21.26 38.50
CA LEU A 92 7.04 21.14 37.34
C LEU A 92 7.86 22.40 37.18
N THR A 93 9.19 22.29 37.03
CA THR A 93 10.09 23.45 36.92
C THR A 93 11.01 23.35 35.74
N VAL A 94 11.46 24.48 35.17
CA VAL A 94 12.47 24.54 34.14
C VAL A 94 13.88 24.69 34.71
N GLU A 95 13.98 24.93 36.03
CA GLU A 95 15.26 24.93 36.73
C GLU A 95 15.84 23.52 36.76
N ASP A 96 17.17 23.39 36.57
CA ASP A 96 17.84 22.11 36.58
C ASP A 96 18.02 21.57 37.99
N VAL A 97 17.01 20.85 38.46
CA VAL A 97 16.96 20.27 39.82
C VAL A 97 16.75 18.77 39.73
N GLU A 98 17.33 18.04 40.68
CA GLU A 98 16.98 16.66 40.92
C GLU A 98 15.58 16.58 41.52
N GLY A 99 14.68 15.79 40.88
CA GLY A 99 13.29 15.68 41.25
C GLY A 99 13.07 14.88 42.54
N ASP A 100 11.98 15.19 43.25
CA ASP A 100 11.53 14.52 44.47
C ASP A 100 10.00 14.41 44.49
N ALA A 101 9.41 14.04 45.60
CA ALA A 101 7.96 13.93 45.74
C ALA A 101 7.21 15.28 45.62
N THR A 102 7.90 16.42 45.62
CA THR A 102 7.31 17.76 45.58
C THR A 102 7.53 18.49 44.26
N ARG A 103 8.57 18.15 43.53
CA ARG A 103 8.92 18.82 42.27
C ARG A 103 9.76 17.92 41.33
N CYS A 104 9.71 18.25 40.04
CA CYS A 104 10.62 17.69 39.05
C CYS A 104 10.88 18.70 37.93
N ALA A 105 12.09 18.66 37.36
CA ALA A 105 12.43 19.47 36.22
C ALA A 105 11.86 18.85 34.92
N VAL A 106 11.52 19.73 33.96
CA VAL A 106 11.08 19.35 32.61
C VAL A 106 12.09 19.76 31.57
N THR A 107 12.03 19.11 30.39
CA THR A 107 12.99 19.35 29.28
C THR A 107 12.66 20.61 28.48
N TYR A 108 11.43 21.12 28.53
CA TYR A 108 10.97 22.25 27.72
C TYR A 108 10.84 23.51 28.58
N ALA A 109 11.67 24.52 28.25
CA ALA A 109 11.84 25.71 29.08
C ALA A 109 10.66 26.69 29.04
N GLU A 110 9.93 26.74 27.94
CA GLU A 110 8.79 27.64 27.75
C GLU A 110 7.47 27.04 28.24
N LEU A 111 7.44 25.81 28.72
CA LEU A 111 6.22 25.13 29.20
C LEU A 111 5.41 25.97 30.19
N PRO A 112 6.01 26.68 31.21
CA PRO A 112 5.25 27.52 32.14
C PRO A 112 4.54 28.70 31.50
N GLN A 113 4.97 29.11 30.28
CA GLN A 113 4.37 30.23 29.53
C GLN A 113 3.23 29.74 28.63
N ASP A 114 3.27 28.49 28.20
CA ASP A 114 2.26 27.90 27.31
C ASP A 114 1.02 27.43 28.07
N VAL A 115 1.14 27.13 29.38
CA VAL A 115 0.05 26.61 30.20
C VAL A 115 -0.54 27.66 31.14
N LYS A 116 -1.78 27.49 31.55
CA LYS A 116 -2.52 28.36 32.48
C LYS A 116 -3.24 27.56 33.54
N ALA A 117 -3.67 28.24 34.59
CA ALA A 117 -4.48 27.64 35.65
C ALA A 117 -5.75 26.99 35.09
N GLY A 118 -6.01 25.76 35.49
CA GLY A 118 -7.10 24.92 35.03
C GLY A 118 -6.74 23.95 33.92
N ASP A 119 -5.58 24.11 33.23
CA ASP A 119 -5.13 23.17 32.23
C ASP A 119 -4.75 21.81 32.85
N THR A 120 -4.87 20.77 32.09
CA THR A 120 -4.48 19.41 32.47
C THR A 120 -3.08 19.10 31.95
N ILE A 121 -2.24 18.49 32.80
CA ILE A 121 -0.97 17.91 32.42
C ILE A 121 -1.03 16.42 32.72
N LEU A 122 -0.62 15.59 31.75
CA LEU A 122 -0.55 14.14 31.86
C LEU A 122 0.90 13.69 31.91
N LEU A 123 1.22 12.80 32.85
CA LEU A 123 2.54 12.21 32.99
C LEU A 123 2.47 10.73 32.69
N ASP A 124 3.54 10.17 32.07
CA ASP A 124 3.69 8.75 31.74
C ASP A 124 2.46 8.21 30.99
N ASP A 125 2.23 8.73 29.78
CA ASP A 125 1.13 8.36 28.90
C ASP A 125 -0.26 8.42 29.57
N GLY A 126 -0.43 9.40 30.47
CA GLY A 126 -1.69 9.64 31.16
C GLY A 126 -1.91 8.84 32.45
N LEU A 127 -0.91 8.07 32.90
CA LEU A 127 -1.00 7.31 34.17
C LEU A 127 -1.16 8.21 35.38
N VAL A 128 -0.54 9.41 35.38
CA VAL A 128 -0.77 10.43 36.41
C VAL A 128 -1.27 11.72 35.77
N ARG A 129 -2.39 12.19 36.30
CA ARG A 129 -3.04 13.42 35.85
C ARG A 129 -2.79 14.53 36.88
N LEU A 130 -2.39 15.69 36.36
CA LEU A 130 -2.19 16.91 37.13
C LEU A 130 -3.16 18.01 36.65
N THR A 131 -3.66 18.83 37.57
CA THR A 131 -4.35 20.09 37.24
C THR A 131 -3.45 21.27 37.60
N VAL A 132 -3.22 22.18 36.66
CA VAL A 132 -2.43 23.39 36.87
C VAL A 132 -3.18 24.32 37.83
N LEU A 133 -2.54 24.69 38.94
CA LEU A 133 -3.05 25.63 39.91
C LEU A 133 -2.59 27.06 39.62
N SER A 134 -1.31 27.23 39.30
CA SER A 134 -0.72 28.52 38.96
C SER A 134 0.61 28.34 38.25
N THR A 135 1.01 29.35 37.49
CA THR A 135 2.29 29.38 36.77
C THR A 135 3.14 30.58 37.19
N THR A 136 4.44 30.44 37.11
CA THR A 136 5.43 31.52 37.22
C THR A 136 6.30 31.49 35.97
N ALA A 137 7.31 32.34 35.88
CA ALA A 137 8.25 32.32 34.74
C ALA A 137 9.03 31.01 34.62
N SER A 138 9.26 30.28 35.74
CA SER A 138 10.12 29.10 35.78
C SER A 138 9.43 27.83 36.33
N ALA A 139 8.17 27.92 36.78
CA ALA A 139 7.53 26.79 37.44
C ALA A 139 6.00 26.77 37.25
N ILE A 140 5.47 25.56 37.27
CA ILE A 140 4.03 25.23 37.15
C ILE A 140 3.65 24.48 38.43
N ARG A 141 2.84 25.08 39.28
CA ARG A 141 2.30 24.43 40.48
C ARG A 141 1.02 23.68 40.09
N CYS A 142 1.01 22.39 40.35
CA CYS A 142 -0.08 21.50 39.99
C CYS A 142 -0.65 20.79 41.23
N ARG A 143 -1.89 20.31 41.12
CA ARG A 143 -2.48 19.31 42.01
C ARG A 143 -2.50 17.97 41.32
N VAL A 144 -2.08 16.91 42.02
CA VAL A 144 -2.17 15.53 41.56
C VAL A 144 -3.62 15.05 41.70
N GLU A 145 -4.24 14.66 40.56
CA GLU A 145 -5.62 14.22 40.55
C GLU A 145 -5.75 12.71 40.82
N ASN A 146 -4.76 11.93 40.45
CA ASN A 146 -4.64 10.52 40.76
C ASN A 146 -3.16 10.14 41.00
N GLY A 147 -2.92 9.36 42.04
CA GLY A 147 -1.57 8.97 42.41
C GLY A 147 -0.96 7.92 41.48
N GLY A 148 0.37 7.82 41.52
CA GLY A 148 1.10 6.82 40.74
C GLY A 148 2.61 6.90 40.97
N VAL A 149 3.35 5.89 40.48
CA VAL A 149 4.81 5.86 40.51
C VAL A 149 5.35 6.55 39.25
N MET A 150 6.10 7.67 39.46
CA MET A 150 6.81 8.36 38.40
C MET A 150 8.27 7.92 38.35
N LYS A 151 8.79 7.73 37.13
CA LYS A 151 10.19 7.39 36.87
C LYS A 151 10.86 8.49 36.06
N ASP A 152 12.18 8.40 35.93
CA ASP A 152 12.99 9.29 35.10
C ASP A 152 12.52 9.30 33.65
N HIS A 153 12.63 10.45 33.00
CA HIS A 153 12.44 10.65 31.56
C HIS A 153 11.04 10.31 31.02
N LYS A 154 10.02 10.28 31.89
CA LYS A 154 8.63 10.04 31.48
C LYS A 154 8.05 11.21 30.69
N GLY A 155 7.18 10.90 29.72
CA GLY A 155 6.50 11.89 28.89
C GLY A 155 5.63 12.85 29.69
N VAL A 156 5.54 14.09 29.21
CA VAL A 156 4.67 15.15 29.73
C VAL A 156 3.80 15.63 28.59
N ASN A 157 2.50 15.32 28.63
CA ASN A 157 1.52 15.74 27.65
C ASN A 157 0.63 16.84 28.22
N VAL A 158 0.21 17.77 27.37
CA VAL A 158 -0.66 18.88 27.76
C VAL A 158 -1.86 18.95 26.80
N PRO A 159 -2.88 18.12 27.04
CA PRO A 159 -4.04 18.02 26.15
C PRO A 159 -4.71 19.37 25.90
N GLY A 160 -4.97 19.68 24.63
CA GLY A 160 -5.69 20.90 24.24
C GLY A 160 -4.89 22.21 24.32
N VAL A 161 -3.60 22.16 24.66
CA VAL A 161 -2.69 23.32 24.67
C VAL A 161 -1.74 23.27 23.48
N SER A 162 -1.68 24.36 22.71
CA SER A 162 -0.69 24.51 21.63
C SER A 162 0.65 24.95 22.23
N LEU A 163 1.67 24.09 22.11
CA LEU A 163 3.01 24.38 22.63
C LEU A 163 3.81 25.19 21.60
N SER A 164 4.51 26.24 22.07
CA SER A 164 5.36 27.12 21.26
C SER A 164 6.69 26.46 20.82
N MET A 165 6.86 25.18 21.12
CA MET A 165 8.03 24.37 20.85
C MET A 165 8.33 24.28 19.34
N PRO A 166 9.60 24.49 18.89
CA PRO A 166 10.00 24.22 17.52
C PRO A 166 9.67 22.78 17.11
N TYR A 167 9.18 22.61 15.88
CA TYR A 167 8.77 21.30 15.40
C TYR A 167 9.96 20.33 15.29
N MET A 168 11.06 20.76 14.65
CA MET A 168 12.21 19.90 14.39
C MET A 168 13.30 20.14 15.45
N SER A 169 13.58 19.14 16.26
CA SER A 169 14.69 19.14 17.19
C SER A 169 16.03 18.96 16.43
N GLN A 170 17.15 19.27 17.09
CA GLN A 170 18.48 19.00 16.53
C GLN A 170 18.68 17.48 16.29
N GLN A 171 18.20 16.64 17.21
CA GLN A 171 18.25 15.19 17.07
C GLN A 171 17.45 14.71 15.86
N ASP A 172 16.19 15.15 15.70
CA ASP A 172 15.39 14.79 14.54
C ASP A 172 16.07 15.19 13.22
N ARG A 173 16.71 16.36 13.20
CA ARG A 173 17.47 16.82 12.04
C ARG A 173 18.64 15.89 11.71
N GLU A 174 19.39 15.45 12.72
CA GLU A 174 20.50 14.50 12.55
C GLU A 174 20.00 13.13 12.11
N ASP A 175 18.92 12.64 12.68
CA ASP A 175 18.27 11.38 12.31
C ASP A 175 17.77 11.39 10.85
N ILE A 176 17.16 12.49 10.43
CA ILE A 176 16.68 12.67 9.06
C ILE A 176 17.85 12.71 8.06
N LEU A 177 18.95 13.43 8.40
CA LEU A 177 20.14 13.45 7.56
C LEU A 177 20.76 12.06 7.43
N PHE A 178 20.85 11.33 8.53
CA PHE A 178 21.26 9.91 8.53
C PHE A 178 20.33 9.07 7.64
N GLY A 179 19.01 9.26 7.75
CA GLY A 179 18.04 8.55 6.93
C GLY A 179 18.20 8.81 5.42
N MET A 180 18.58 10.04 5.04
CA MET A 180 18.88 10.36 3.65
C MET A 180 20.15 9.66 3.16
N GLU A 181 21.20 9.64 3.96
CA GLU A 181 22.48 9.02 3.64
C GLU A 181 22.35 7.50 3.51
N GLU A 182 21.59 6.87 4.40
CA GLU A 182 21.37 5.42 4.39
C GLU A 182 20.28 4.96 3.43
N GLY A 183 19.54 5.87 2.77
CA GLY A 183 18.59 5.54 1.71
C GLY A 183 17.26 4.98 2.22
N PHE A 184 16.70 5.57 3.25
CA PHE A 184 15.32 5.33 3.66
C PHE A 184 14.33 5.78 2.58
N ASP A 185 13.15 5.17 2.56
CA ASP A 185 12.11 5.41 1.58
C ASP A 185 11.02 6.36 2.10
N PHE A 186 10.78 6.35 3.42
CA PHE A 186 9.80 7.17 4.12
C PHE A 186 10.35 7.77 5.41
N ILE A 187 9.80 8.93 5.79
CA ILE A 187 9.88 9.47 7.13
C ILE A 187 8.47 9.51 7.69
N ALA A 188 8.23 8.83 8.81
CA ALA A 188 7.05 9.03 9.64
C ALA A 188 7.37 10.16 10.62
N ALA A 189 6.76 11.32 10.39
CA ALA A 189 7.01 12.56 11.10
C ALA A 189 6.11 12.65 12.33
N SER A 190 6.68 12.52 13.54
CA SER A 190 5.93 12.50 14.81
C SER A 190 5.41 13.88 15.21
N PHE A 191 4.27 13.92 15.88
CA PHE A 191 3.64 15.10 16.46
C PHE A 191 3.43 16.26 15.49
N VAL A 192 3.03 15.97 14.24
CA VAL A 192 2.72 17.01 13.25
C VAL A 192 1.46 17.77 13.69
N ARG A 193 1.59 19.11 13.82
CA ARG A 193 0.52 20.02 14.26
C ARG A 193 -0.08 20.82 13.10
N SER A 194 0.74 21.08 12.06
CA SER A 194 0.35 21.95 10.95
C SER A 194 1.05 21.59 9.63
N ALA A 195 0.57 22.17 8.54
CA ALA A 195 1.27 22.08 7.26
C ALA A 195 2.65 22.77 7.25
N ALA A 196 2.90 23.71 8.17
CA ALA A 196 4.18 24.37 8.31
C ALA A 196 5.26 23.38 8.77
N ASP A 197 4.94 22.49 9.71
CA ASP A 197 5.82 21.44 10.21
C ASP A 197 6.26 20.50 9.07
N VAL A 198 5.29 20.07 8.25
CA VAL A 198 5.57 19.21 7.08
C VAL A 198 6.43 19.95 6.04
N ARG A 199 6.19 21.23 5.81
CA ARG A 199 6.98 22.05 4.87
C ARG A 199 8.41 22.29 5.37
N GLU A 200 8.62 22.40 6.68
CA GLU A 200 9.97 22.51 7.26
C GLU A 200 10.78 21.26 6.96
N LEU A 201 10.19 20.07 7.21
CA LEU A 201 10.80 18.79 6.86
C LEU A 201 11.04 18.67 5.34
N ARG A 202 10.05 19.05 4.51
CA ARG A 202 10.18 19.04 3.05
C ARG A 202 11.35 19.89 2.56
N LYS A 203 11.54 21.09 3.10
CA LYS A 203 12.68 21.96 2.77
C LYS A 203 14.04 21.29 3.08
N LEU A 204 14.13 20.58 4.21
CA LEU A 204 15.35 19.83 4.54
C LEU A 204 15.64 18.74 3.50
N LEU A 205 14.62 17.95 3.11
CA LEU A 205 14.74 16.91 2.09
C LEU A 205 15.14 17.50 0.72
N GLU A 206 14.48 18.56 0.30
CA GLU A 206 14.75 19.25 -0.99
C GLU A 206 16.16 19.85 -1.04
N SER A 207 16.67 20.38 0.09
CA SER A 207 18.03 20.94 0.18
C SER A 207 19.13 19.92 -0.17
N ARG A 208 18.84 18.63 0.00
CA ARG A 208 19.70 17.50 -0.31
C ARG A 208 19.23 16.69 -1.52
N LYS A 209 18.23 17.19 -2.27
CA LYS A 209 17.61 16.50 -3.42
C LYS A 209 17.09 15.10 -3.08
N SER A 210 16.71 14.87 -1.82
CA SER A 210 16.15 13.62 -1.36
C SER A 210 14.72 13.42 -1.86
N ARG A 211 14.39 12.17 -2.24
CA ARG A 211 13.05 11.76 -2.70
C ARG A 211 12.28 10.99 -1.63
N ILE A 212 12.75 11.02 -0.38
CA ILE A 212 12.05 10.40 0.74
C ILE A 212 10.66 11.01 0.87
N ARG A 213 9.65 10.16 1.07
CA ARG A 213 8.25 10.58 1.26
C ARG A 213 7.94 10.81 2.73
N ILE A 214 7.09 11.79 3.01
CA ILE A 214 6.70 12.19 4.36
C ILE A 214 5.33 11.61 4.68
N ILE A 215 5.24 10.80 5.73
CA ILE A 215 4.01 10.32 6.36
C ILE A 215 3.83 11.12 7.65
N ALA A 216 2.85 12.02 7.69
CA ALA A 216 2.58 12.82 8.88
C ALA A 216 1.82 11.98 9.91
N LYS A 217 2.33 11.90 11.14
CA LYS A 217 1.66 11.22 12.26
C LYS A 217 0.74 12.23 12.95
N ILE A 218 -0.52 11.88 13.04
CA ILE A 218 -1.53 12.70 13.71
C ILE A 218 -1.75 12.12 15.12
N GLU A 219 -1.30 12.87 16.11
CA GLU A 219 -1.15 12.41 17.50
C GLU A 219 -1.80 13.34 18.52
N ASN A 220 -2.25 14.53 18.10
CA ASN A 220 -2.78 15.57 18.97
C ASN A 220 -3.99 16.30 18.34
N GLN A 221 -4.69 17.08 19.16
CA GLN A 221 -5.90 17.81 18.73
C GLN A 221 -5.61 18.85 17.65
N GLU A 222 -4.47 19.53 17.69
CA GLU A 222 -4.07 20.53 16.70
C GLU A 222 -3.89 19.90 15.32
N GLY A 223 -3.20 18.74 15.25
CA GLY A 223 -3.04 17.96 14.02
C GLY A 223 -4.36 17.47 13.42
N ILE A 224 -5.34 17.10 14.28
CA ILE A 224 -6.68 16.73 13.82
C ILE A 224 -7.41 17.93 13.22
N ASN A 225 -7.36 19.08 13.90
CA ASN A 225 -8.02 20.30 13.44
C ASN A 225 -7.45 20.78 12.09
N ASN A 226 -6.14 20.60 11.88
CA ASN A 226 -5.39 21.02 10.71
C ASN A 226 -5.21 19.89 9.66
N LEU A 227 -5.91 18.77 9.80
CA LEU A 227 -5.72 17.56 8.97
C LEU A 227 -5.73 17.85 7.47
N THR A 228 -6.66 18.66 7.00
CA THR A 228 -6.81 18.95 5.56
C THR A 228 -5.57 19.63 4.98
N GLU A 229 -4.99 20.59 5.68
CA GLU A 229 -3.78 21.29 5.21
C GLU A 229 -2.51 20.44 5.40
N ILE A 230 -2.45 19.64 6.47
CA ILE A 230 -1.36 18.66 6.68
C ILE A 230 -1.38 17.63 5.56
N LEU A 231 -2.56 17.07 5.25
CA LEU A 231 -2.74 16.11 4.17
C LEU A 231 -2.36 16.69 2.80
N ALA A 232 -2.62 17.98 2.57
CA ALA A 232 -2.19 18.63 1.33
C ALA A 232 -0.65 18.68 1.20
N ALA A 233 0.08 18.89 2.30
CA ALA A 233 1.54 19.04 2.33
C ALA A 233 2.30 17.70 2.43
N ALA A 234 1.76 16.70 3.12
CA ALA A 234 2.36 15.39 3.34
C ALA A 234 2.09 14.43 2.16
N ASP A 235 2.85 13.34 2.07
CA ASP A 235 2.66 12.28 1.08
C ASP A 235 1.69 11.18 1.56
N GLY A 236 1.42 11.13 2.86
CA GLY A 236 0.47 10.23 3.51
C GLY A 236 0.28 10.59 4.98
N ILE A 237 -0.60 9.87 5.65
CA ILE A 237 -0.94 10.06 7.07
C ILE A 237 -0.74 8.75 7.83
N MET A 238 -0.34 8.85 9.11
CA MET A 238 -0.41 7.77 10.08
C MET A 238 -1.38 8.16 11.20
N VAL A 239 -2.39 7.33 11.42
CA VAL A 239 -3.30 7.43 12.57
C VAL A 239 -2.63 6.73 13.74
N ALA A 240 -1.94 7.51 14.58
CA ALA A 240 -1.15 7.02 15.71
C ALA A 240 -2.02 6.98 16.98
N ARG A 241 -2.83 5.91 17.11
CA ARG A 241 -3.90 5.82 18.12
C ARG A 241 -3.40 5.81 19.56
N GLY A 242 -2.17 5.32 19.79
CA GLY A 242 -1.56 5.29 21.13
C GLY A 242 -1.37 6.69 21.68
N ASP A 243 -0.57 7.51 20.99
CA ASP A 243 -0.26 8.88 21.41
C ASP A 243 -1.51 9.77 21.36
N MET A 244 -2.36 9.58 20.33
CA MET A 244 -3.64 10.27 20.21
C MET A 244 -4.55 10.00 21.41
N GLY A 245 -4.58 8.77 21.93
CA GLY A 245 -5.41 8.39 23.08
C GLY A 245 -4.96 8.98 24.41
N VAL A 246 -3.75 9.54 24.48
CA VAL A 246 -3.27 10.32 25.62
C VAL A 246 -3.79 11.77 25.54
N GLU A 247 -3.82 12.34 24.34
CA GLU A 247 -4.15 13.74 24.08
C GLU A 247 -5.67 14.01 23.93
N ILE A 248 -6.45 12.99 23.56
CA ILE A 248 -7.86 13.10 23.15
C ILE A 248 -8.69 12.10 23.93
N ASP A 249 -9.96 12.43 24.15
CA ASP A 249 -10.90 11.48 24.75
C ASP A 249 -10.95 10.20 23.89
N PHE A 250 -10.64 9.06 24.51
CA PHE A 250 -10.56 7.78 23.84
C PHE A 250 -11.88 7.38 23.14
N THR A 251 -13.02 7.93 23.57
CA THR A 251 -14.33 7.68 22.95
C THR A 251 -14.47 8.33 21.57
N GLU A 252 -13.66 9.35 21.26
CA GLU A 252 -13.68 10.06 19.98
C GLU A 252 -12.76 9.40 18.93
N ILE A 253 -11.76 8.64 19.36
CA ILE A 253 -10.73 8.07 18.47
C ILE A 253 -11.32 7.27 17.31
N PRO A 254 -12.33 6.40 17.46
CA PRO A 254 -12.89 5.64 16.35
C PRO A 254 -13.50 6.52 15.26
N ALA A 255 -14.17 7.61 15.63
CA ALA A 255 -14.76 8.56 14.70
C ALA A 255 -13.68 9.37 13.96
N ILE A 256 -12.65 9.80 14.68
CA ILE A 256 -11.49 10.52 14.14
C ILE A 256 -10.74 9.63 13.15
N GLN A 257 -10.44 8.38 13.49
CA GLN A 257 -9.81 7.39 12.60
C GLN A 257 -10.57 7.26 11.28
N LYS A 258 -11.89 7.05 11.33
CA LYS A 258 -12.73 6.91 10.14
C LYS A 258 -12.69 8.16 9.25
N ASN A 259 -12.73 9.34 9.86
CA ASN A 259 -12.64 10.61 9.14
C ASN A 259 -11.27 10.78 8.46
N MET A 260 -10.16 10.48 9.15
CA MET A 260 -8.82 10.54 8.59
C MET A 260 -8.65 9.60 7.42
N ILE A 261 -9.09 8.35 7.55
CA ILE A 261 -9.04 7.35 6.48
C ILE A 261 -9.83 7.85 5.27
N ALA A 262 -11.06 8.35 5.48
CA ALA A 262 -11.91 8.84 4.41
C ALA A 262 -11.27 10.02 3.65
N GLN A 263 -10.66 11.00 4.36
CA GLN A 263 -9.98 12.13 3.75
C GLN A 263 -8.74 11.70 2.97
N CYS A 264 -7.92 10.78 3.49
CA CYS A 264 -6.75 10.24 2.80
C CYS A 264 -7.14 9.51 1.50
N VAL A 265 -8.16 8.67 1.56
CA VAL A 265 -8.69 7.97 0.39
C VAL A 265 -9.21 8.95 -0.65
N ALA A 266 -9.95 9.99 -0.24
CA ALA A 266 -10.45 11.03 -1.14
C ALA A 266 -9.31 11.85 -1.79
N ALA A 267 -8.21 12.05 -1.07
CA ALA A 267 -7.01 12.73 -1.56
C ALA A 267 -6.09 11.82 -2.41
N GLY A 268 -6.37 10.52 -2.49
CA GLY A 268 -5.52 9.54 -3.17
C GLY A 268 -4.17 9.33 -2.47
N LYS A 269 -4.09 9.56 -1.16
CA LYS A 269 -2.86 9.41 -0.37
C LYS A 269 -2.95 8.21 0.57
N PRO A 270 -1.84 7.50 0.84
CA PRO A 270 -1.85 6.34 1.73
C PRO A 270 -2.13 6.77 3.17
N VAL A 271 -2.84 5.92 3.89
CA VAL A 271 -3.06 6.04 5.33
C VAL A 271 -2.67 4.75 6.03
N ILE A 272 -1.95 4.89 7.13
CA ILE A 272 -1.51 3.79 7.99
C ILE A 272 -2.31 3.86 9.28
N THR A 273 -3.03 2.78 9.63
CA THR A 273 -3.64 2.64 10.97
C THR A 273 -2.63 1.95 11.87
N ALA A 274 -2.24 2.62 12.95
CA ALA A 274 -1.11 2.25 13.78
C ALA A 274 -1.49 2.08 15.25
N THR A 275 -0.67 1.32 15.96
CA THR A 275 -0.68 1.03 17.40
C THR A 275 -1.88 0.22 17.89
N GLN A 276 -1.62 -0.66 18.86
CA GLN A 276 -2.63 -1.48 19.54
C GLN A 276 -3.51 -2.33 18.59
N MET A 277 -2.93 -2.81 17.47
CA MET A 277 -3.67 -3.61 16.49
C MET A 277 -3.82 -5.07 16.95
N LEU A 278 -2.72 -5.71 17.34
CA LEU A 278 -2.65 -7.07 17.88
C LEU A 278 -1.82 -7.09 19.17
N ASP A 279 -2.00 -6.09 20.04
CA ASP A 279 -1.17 -5.81 21.21
C ASP A 279 -0.99 -7.02 22.14
N SER A 280 -2.05 -7.82 22.32
CA SER A 280 -1.98 -9.05 23.12
C SER A 280 -0.98 -10.07 22.55
N MET A 281 -0.62 -9.97 21.26
CA MET A 281 0.38 -10.86 20.64
C MET A 281 1.83 -10.51 21.00
N ILE A 282 2.07 -9.43 21.74
CA ILE A 282 3.36 -9.20 22.40
C ILE A 282 3.71 -10.40 23.30
N GLU A 283 2.74 -10.89 24.07
CA GLU A 283 2.93 -11.97 25.04
C GLU A 283 2.22 -13.28 24.66
N ASN A 284 1.20 -13.24 23.79
CA ASN A 284 0.37 -14.39 23.46
C ASN A 284 0.52 -14.80 21.98
N PRO A 285 0.45 -16.11 21.64
CA PRO A 285 0.57 -16.58 20.26
C PRO A 285 -0.69 -16.33 19.42
N ARG A 286 -1.77 -15.81 20.01
CA ARG A 286 -3.04 -15.51 19.33
C ARG A 286 -3.62 -14.21 19.86
N PRO A 287 -4.22 -13.38 18.97
CA PRO A 287 -4.86 -12.15 19.39
C PRO A 287 -6.22 -12.40 20.05
N THR A 288 -6.73 -11.39 20.71
CA THR A 288 -8.11 -11.36 21.18
C THR A 288 -9.09 -11.20 20.02
N ARG A 289 -10.37 -11.51 20.24
CA ARG A 289 -11.41 -11.29 19.23
C ARG A 289 -11.67 -9.80 18.96
N ALA A 290 -11.49 -8.95 19.96
CA ALA A 290 -11.61 -7.51 19.82
C ALA A 290 -10.55 -6.94 18.86
N GLU A 291 -9.30 -7.37 19.00
CA GLU A 291 -8.19 -6.98 18.12
C GLU A 291 -8.41 -7.44 16.67
N ILE A 292 -8.87 -8.68 16.46
CA ILE A 292 -9.24 -9.16 15.11
C ILE A 292 -10.31 -8.26 14.49
N THR A 293 -11.31 -7.86 15.29
CA THR A 293 -12.40 -6.98 14.83
C THR A 293 -11.89 -5.58 14.54
N ASP A 294 -10.96 -5.05 15.33
CA ASP A 294 -10.35 -3.74 15.12
C ASP A 294 -9.55 -3.68 13.81
N VAL A 295 -8.68 -4.67 13.58
CA VAL A 295 -7.95 -4.81 12.31
C VAL A 295 -8.91 -4.88 11.12
N ALA A 296 -9.95 -5.71 11.21
CA ALA A 296 -10.95 -5.83 10.14
C ALA A 296 -11.69 -4.52 9.90
N ASN A 297 -12.08 -3.79 10.96
CA ASN A 297 -12.76 -2.50 10.84
C ASN A 297 -11.88 -1.45 10.16
N ALA A 298 -10.60 -1.35 10.50
CA ALA A 298 -9.67 -0.44 9.82
C ALA A 298 -9.59 -0.73 8.31
N ILE A 299 -9.63 -2.00 7.92
CA ILE A 299 -9.63 -2.42 6.51
C ILE A 299 -10.96 -2.07 5.85
N TYR A 300 -12.11 -2.33 6.49
CA TYR A 300 -13.43 -1.91 5.98
C TYR A 300 -13.56 -0.40 5.84
N ASP A 301 -12.94 0.38 6.73
CA ASP A 301 -12.88 1.83 6.65
C ASP A 301 -12.05 2.31 5.45
N GLY A 302 -11.19 1.44 4.88
CA GLY A 302 -10.41 1.70 3.68
C GLY A 302 -8.96 2.12 3.97
N THR A 303 -8.37 1.74 5.11
CA THR A 303 -6.94 2.00 5.37
C THR A 303 -6.06 1.41 4.26
N SER A 304 -4.93 2.05 3.96
CA SER A 304 -3.98 1.56 2.97
C SER A 304 -3.04 0.52 3.56
N ALA A 305 -2.69 0.71 4.83
CA ALA A 305 -1.80 -0.18 5.57
C ALA A 305 -2.18 -0.26 7.04
N ILE A 306 -1.82 -1.35 7.67
CA ILE A 306 -1.96 -1.66 9.09
C ILE A 306 -0.58 -1.90 9.67
N MET A 307 -0.33 -1.45 10.91
CA MET A 307 1.00 -1.48 11.49
C MET A 307 1.06 -2.31 12.76
N LEU A 308 2.12 -3.10 12.86
CA LEU A 308 2.57 -3.80 14.09
C LEU A 308 3.71 -3.01 14.73
N SER A 309 3.61 -2.72 16.00
CA SER A 309 4.58 -1.95 16.80
C SER A 309 5.33 -2.87 17.77
N GLY A 310 4.90 -2.95 19.02
CA GLY A 310 5.48 -3.80 20.06
C GLY A 310 5.43 -5.28 19.70
N GLU A 311 4.39 -5.69 18.99
CA GLU A 311 4.14 -7.08 18.55
C GLU A 311 5.32 -7.67 17.77
N THR A 312 5.98 -6.83 16.95
CA THR A 312 7.15 -7.25 16.16
C THR A 312 8.48 -6.75 16.71
N ALA A 313 8.50 -5.58 17.41
CA ALA A 313 9.74 -5.01 17.91
C ALA A 313 10.29 -5.72 19.17
N ALA A 314 9.42 -6.12 20.08
CA ALA A 314 9.76 -6.68 21.40
C ALA A 314 8.95 -7.92 21.76
N GLY A 315 7.92 -8.27 20.99
CA GLY A 315 7.02 -9.38 21.25
C GLY A 315 7.69 -10.74 21.08
N ARG A 316 7.09 -11.74 21.69
CA ARG A 316 7.56 -13.15 21.64
C ARG A 316 7.23 -13.84 20.31
N TYR A 317 6.27 -13.30 19.55
CA TYR A 317 5.70 -13.96 18.38
C TYR A 317 5.68 -13.06 17.13
N PRO A 318 6.82 -12.45 16.73
CA PRO A 318 6.84 -11.44 15.66
C PRO A 318 6.37 -12.00 14.30
N VAL A 319 6.78 -13.20 13.93
CA VAL A 319 6.40 -13.84 12.65
C VAL A 319 4.92 -14.21 12.64
N GLU A 320 4.42 -14.77 13.74
CA GLU A 320 3.01 -15.15 13.92
C GLU A 320 2.10 -13.93 13.89
N ALA A 321 2.55 -12.80 14.44
CA ALA A 321 1.81 -11.52 14.38
C ALA A 321 1.64 -11.06 12.92
N VAL A 322 2.68 -11.13 12.09
CA VAL A 322 2.60 -10.80 10.66
C VAL A 322 1.68 -11.77 9.92
N ARG A 323 1.81 -13.09 10.15
CA ARG A 323 0.94 -14.12 9.55
C ARG A 323 -0.53 -13.93 9.93
N THR A 324 -0.78 -13.60 11.19
CA THR A 324 -2.14 -13.33 11.70
C THR A 324 -2.73 -12.08 11.04
N MET A 325 -1.94 -11.01 10.95
CA MET A 325 -2.34 -9.77 10.29
C MET A 325 -2.66 -10.01 8.80
N ASP A 326 -1.82 -10.77 8.08
CA ASP A 326 -2.05 -11.17 6.69
C ASP A 326 -3.35 -11.98 6.53
N ALA A 327 -3.59 -12.94 7.42
CA ALA A 327 -4.78 -13.78 7.38
C ALA A 327 -6.08 -12.97 7.60
N ILE A 328 -6.07 -12.06 8.60
CA ILE A 328 -7.22 -11.17 8.86
C ILE A 328 -7.47 -10.28 7.64
N ALA A 329 -6.41 -9.67 7.08
CA ALA A 329 -6.54 -8.79 5.93
C ALA A 329 -7.13 -9.51 4.71
N ARG A 330 -6.60 -10.66 4.32
CA ARG A 330 -7.12 -11.47 3.21
C ARG A 330 -8.58 -11.86 3.41
N LYS A 331 -8.93 -12.29 4.63
CA LYS A 331 -10.30 -12.68 4.94
C LYS A 331 -11.26 -11.51 4.87
N THR A 332 -10.88 -10.36 5.42
CA THR A 332 -11.68 -9.13 5.40
C THR A 332 -11.90 -8.64 3.97
N GLU A 333 -10.83 -8.57 3.18
CA GLU A 333 -10.86 -8.13 1.78
C GLU A 333 -11.78 -8.99 0.92
N SER A 334 -11.88 -10.31 1.19
CA SER A 334 -12.79 -11.20 0.46
C SER A 334 -14.29 -10.93 0.69
N HIS A 335 -14.64 -10.03 1.62
CA HIS A 335 -16.02 -9.63 1.92
C HIS A 335 -16.30 -8.15 1.58
N ILE A 336 -15.34 -7.44 0.97
CA ILE A 336 -15.54 -6.05 0.55
C ILE A 336 -16.22 -6.03 -0.83
N ASP A 337 -17.30 -5.25 -0.96
CA ASP A 337 -17.93 -4.96 -2.25
C ASP A 337 -17.22 -3.78 -2.93
N ASP A 338 -16.15 -4.07 -3.66
CA ASP A 338 -15.34 -3.09 -4.38
C ASP A 338 -16.15 -2.30 -5.42
N ALA A 339 -17.23 -2.88 -5.98
CA ALA A 339 -18.09 -2.21 -6.95
C ALA A 339 -18.82 -1.00 -6.36
N LYS A 340 -19.26 -1.13 -5.11
CA LYS A 340 -19.94 -0.07 -4.37
C LYS A 340 -18.98 1.06 -4.00
N LEU A 341 -17.73 0.72 -3.70
CA LEU A 341 -16.69 1.68 -3.36
C LEU A 341 -16.25 2.52 -4.56
N LEU A 342 -16.12 1.93 -5.75
CA LEU A 342 -15.74 2.64 -6.98
C LEU A 342 -16.75 3.74 -7.32
N GLY A 343 -18.05 3.45 -7.24
CA GLY A 343 -19.13 4.40 -7.53
C GLY A 343 -19.20 5.59 -6.56
N LEU A 344 -18.83 5.40 -5.28
CA LEU A 344 -18.90 6.45 -4.27
C LEU A 344 -17.79 7.50 -4.41
N ARG A 345 -16.65 7.16 -5.05
CA ARG A 345 -15.46 7.99 -5.17
C ARG A 345 -15.46 8.97 -6.35
N CYS A 346 -16.43 8.86 -7.25
CA CYS A 346 -16.55 9.71 -8.46
C CYS A 346 -17.22 11.07 -8.23
N ARG A 347 -17.42 11.53 -6.99
CA ARG A 347 -18.26 12.71 -6.70
C ARG A 347 -17.58 14.07 -6.84
N ASN A 348 -16.24 14.14 -6.94
CA ASN A 348 -15.49 15.38 -7.03
C ASN A 348 -14.98 15.67 -8.45
N ARG A 349 -14.80 16.95 -8.80
CA ARG A 349 -14.20 17.37 -10.05
C ARG A 349 -12.78 16.83 -10.17
N MET A 350 -12.56 15.94 -11.15
CA MET A 350 -11.28 15.26 -11.36
C MET A 350 -10.36 16.05 -12.29
N ASN A 351 -9.05 15.98 -12.06
CA ASN A 351 -8.06 16.34 -13.04
C ASN A 351 -7.91 15.21 -14.09
N ILE A 352 -7.12 15.47 -15.16
CA ILE A 352 -6.91 14.50 -16.25
C ILE A 352 -6.41 13.16 -15.72
N THR A 353 -5.40 13.18 -14.86
CA THR A 353 -4.81 11.95 -14.27
C THR A 353 -5.82 11.13 -13.49
N ALA A 354 -6.63 11.77 -12.65
CA ALA A 354 -7.66 11.09 -11.87
C ALA A 354 -8.79 10.54 -12.77
N ALA A 355 -9.20 11.31 -13.78
CA ALA A 355 -10.23 10.87 -14.75
C ALA A 355 -9.74 9.66 -15.57
N THR A 356 -8.49 9.69 -16.04
CA THR A 356 -7.89 8.56 -16.78
C THR A 356 -7.73 7.33 -15.89
N ALA A 357 -7.27 7.48 -14.64
CA ALA A 357 -7.14 6.39 -13.70
C ALA A 357 -8.50 5.75 -13.36
N HIS A 358 -9.54 6.56 -13.16
CA HIS A 358 -10.91 6.08 -12.97
C HIS A 358 -11.42 5.30 -14.20
N ALA A 359 -11.24 5.86 -15.40
CA ALA A 359 -11.62 5.19 -16.64
C ALA A 359 -10.89 3.85 -16.82
N ALA A 360 -9.57 3.79 -16.50
CA ALA A 360 -8.81 2.55 -16.54
C ALA A 360 -9.36 1.49 -15.57
N CYS A 361 -9.73 1.87 -14.34
CA CYS A 361 -10.35 0.95 -13.37
C CYS A 361 -11.72 0.46 -13.85
N THR A 362 -12.56 1.35 -14.38
CA THR A 362 -13.89 1.00 -14.91
C THR A 362 -13.76 0.09 -16.12
N THR A 363 -12.89 0.43 -17.07
CA THR A 363 -12.61 -0.41 -18.24
C THR A 363 -12.13 -1.79 -17.84
N ALA A 364 -11.16 -1.88 -16.92
CA ALA A 364 -10.63 -3.16 -16.45
C ALA A 364 -11.73 -4.05 -15.86
N LYS A 365 -12.64 -3.47 -15.09
CA LYS A 365 -13.79 -4.18 -14.53
C LYS A 365 -14.76 -4.64 -15.61
N ASP A 366 -15.16 -3.75 -16.53
CA ASP A 366 -16.18 -4.00 -17.54
C ASP A 366 -15.77 -5.11 -18.53
N ILE A 367 -14.46 -5.19 -18.85
CA ILE A 367 -13.92 -6.22 -19.77
C ILE A 367 -13.38 -7.44 -19.03
N GLY A 368 -13.40 -7.48 -17.69
CA GLY A 368 -12.83 -8.56 -16.90
C GLY A 368 -11.31 -8.69 -17.05
N ALA A 369 -10.59 -7.58 -17.07
CA ALA A 369 -9.14 -7.59 -17.23
C ALA A 369 -8.44 -8.26 -16.03
N ASP A 370 -7.36 -9.00 -16.30
CA ASP A 370 -6.57 -9.75 -15.32
C ASP A 370 -5.68 -8.81 -14.50
N ALA A 371 -5.17 -7.71 -15.13
CA ALA A 371 -4.35 -6.71 -14.45
C ALA A 371 -4.51 -5.30 -15.04
N ILE A 372 -4.21 -4.28 -14.22
CA ILE A 372 -4.01 -2.90 -14.66
C ILE A 372 -2.51 -2.60 -14.56
N LEU A 373 -1.85 -2.40 -15.69
CA LEU A 373 -0.44 -2.04 -15.76
C LEU A 373 -0.31 -0.51 -15.75
N THR A 374 0.35 0.04 -14.75
CA THR A 374 0.56 1.49 -14.62
C THR A 374 2.02 1.82 -14.83
N VAL A 375 2.35 2.59 -15.85
CA VAL A 375 3.73 3.01 -16.11
C VAL A 375 3.93 4.45 -15.64
N SER A 376 4.90 4.67 -14.73
CA SER A 376 5.11 5.98 -14.12
C SER A 376 6.53 6.13 -13.57
N GLN A 377 7.14 7.31 -13.74
CA GLN A 377 8.44 7.63 -13.14
C GLN A 377 8.37 7.79 -11.61
N ALA A 378 7.38 8.54 -11.13
CA ALA A 378 7.24 8.91 -9.71
C ALA A 378 6.15 8.09 -8.97
N GLY A 379 5.54 7.09 -9.63
CA GLY A 379 4.47 6.28 -9.06
C GLY A 379 3.10 6.96 -9.01
N ILE A 380 2.93 8.18 -9.55
CA ILE A 380 1.68 8.96 -9.44
C ILE A 380 0.50 8.23 -10.12
N THR A 381 0.73 7.60 -11.28
CA THR A 381 -0.31 6.84 -11.98
C THR A 381 -0.81 5.66 -11.12
N ALA A 382 0.12 4.88 -10.55
CA ALA A 382 -0.22 3.77 -9.66
C ALA A 382 -0.95 4.24 -8.39
N GLN A 383 -0.50 5.35 -7.81
CA GLN A 383 -1.16 5.99 -6.67
C GLN A 383 -2.61 6.37 -7.00
N MET A 384 -2.85 7.01 -8.15
CA MET A 384 -4.20 7.38 -8.57
C MET A 384 -5.08 6.17 -8.84
N VAL A 385 -4.59 5.16 -9.55
CA VAL A 385 -5.33 3.90 -9.77
C VAL A 385 -5.65 3.22 -8.44
N SER A 386 -4.67 3.10 -7.53
CA SER A 386 -4.86 2.54 -6.19
C SER A 386 -5.94 3.26 -5.38
N SER A 387 -6.07 4.59 -5.53
CA SER A 387 -7.07 5.38 -4.79
C SER A 387 -8.52 5.00 -5.13
N PHE A 388 -8.76 4.48 -6.32
CA PHE A 388 -10.07 3.98 -6.74
C PHE A 388 -10.38 2.57 -6.24
N ARG A 389 -9.41 1.90 -5.59
CA ARG A 389 -9.56 0.57 -5.00
C ARG A 389 -10.11 -0.47 -5.99
N PRO A 390 -9.48 -0.67 -7.15
CA PRO A 390 -9.97 -1.64 -8.13
C PRO A 390 -9.91 -3.07 -7.60
N GLU A 391 -10.86 -3.90 -8.03
CA GLU A 391 -10.81 -5.35 -7.79
C GLU A 391 -9.62 -5.98 -8.51
N THR A 392 -9.34 -5.51 -9.73
CA THR A 392 -8.24 -5.93 -10.58
C THR A 392 -6.88 -5.58 -9.95
N THR A 393 -5.91 -6.48 -10.04
CA THR A 393 -4.54 -6.25 -9.55
C THR A 393 -3.88 -5.08 -10.27
N VAL A 394 -3.26 -4.16 -9.51
CA VAL A 394 -2.53 -3.02 -10.04
C VAL A 394 -1.04 -3.33 -10.05
N VAL A 395 -0.44 -3.45 -11.22
CA VAL A 395 1.01 -3.62 -11.37
C VAL A 395 1.62 -2.27 -11.68
N ALA A 396 2.50 -1.79 -10.80
CA ALA A 396 3.22 -0.54 -10.99
C ALA A 396 4.59 -0.79 -11.60
N LEU A 397 4.77 -0.35 -12.84
CA LEU A 397 6.02 -0.45 -13.59
C LEU A 397 6.81 0.85 -13.45
N LEU A 398 7.98 0.76 -12.86
CA LEU A 398 8.76 1.88 -12.35
C LEU A 398 10.20 1.81 -12.88
N LEU A 399 10.85 2.97 -13.00
CA LEU A 399 12.22 3.05 -13.52
C LEU A 399 13.29 2.99 -12.42
N GLU A 400 12.91 3.27 -11.18
CA GLU A 400 13.83 3.42 -10.05
C GLU A 400 13.39 2.55 -8.87
N GLU A 401 14.32 1.83 -8.26
CA GLU A 401 14.06 0.94 -7.13
C GLU A 401 13.51 1.66 -5.89
N GLN A 402 13.96 2.91 -5.63
CA GLN A 402 13.42 3.67 -4.49
C GLN A 402 11.92 3.94 -4.68
N VAL A 403 11.49 4.31 -5.88
CA VAL A 403 10.07 4.53 -6.18
C VAL A 403 9.30 3.21 -6.12
N GLN A 404 9.91 2.10 -6.58
CA GLN A 404 9.35 0.76 -6.44
C GLN A 404 9.07 0.44 -4.98
N ARG A 405 10.04 0.63 -4.09
CA ARG A 405 9.85 0.40 -2.65
C ARG A 405 8.79 1.32 -2.05
N GLN A 406 8.77 2.60 -2.46
CA GLN A 406 7.72 3.52 -2.01
C GLN A 406 6.31 3.07 -2.40
N MET A 407 6.15 2.46 -3.57
CA MET A 407 4.85 1.92 -3.99
C MET A 407 4.41 0.70 -3.18
N ALA A 408 5.29 0.03 -2.43
CA ALA A 408 4.92 -1.07 -1.54
C ALA A 408 4.00 -0.67 -0.37
N LEU A 409 3.87 0.64 -0.07
CA LEU A 409 2.92 1.15 0.93
C LEU A 409 1.51 1.38 0.34
N TYR A 410 1.34 1.37 -0.99
CA TYR A 410 0.06 1.71 -1.62
C TYR A 410 -0.83 0.47 -1.75
N TRP A 411 -2.09 0.65 -1.39
CA TRP A 411 -3.09 -0.41 -1.40
C TRP A 411 -3.25 -1.07 -2.77
N GLY A 412 -3.21 -2.41 -2.82
CA GLY A 412 -3.44 -3.20 -4.03
C GLY A 412 -2.38 -3.04 -5.12
N VAL A 413 -1.27 -2.34 -4.86
CA VAL A 413 -0.18 -2.13 -5.82
C VAL A 413 0.88 -3.20 -5.67
N GLU A 414 1.26 -3.84 -6.79
CA GLU A 414 2.41 -4.73 -6.91
C GLU A 414 3.50 -4.02 -7.73
N PRO A 415 4.51 -3.46 -7.07
CA PRO A 415 5.52 -2.64 -7.74
C PRO A 415 6.67 -3.48 -8.28
N ILE A 416 6.99 -3.28 -9.55
CA ILE A 416 8.15 -3.87 -10.22
C ILE A 416 8.95 -2.81 -10.96
N THR A 417 10.20 -3.10 -11.27
CA THR A 417 11.02 -2.27 -12.15
C THR A 417 10.91 -2.71 -13.60
N MET A 418 11.04 -1.75 -14.53
CA MET A 418 11.12 -2.00 -15.95
C MET A 418 12.24 -1.16 -16.60
N PRO A 419 12.79 -1.55 -17.75
CA PRO A 419 13.70 -0.73 -18.52
C PRO A 419 13.04 0.56 -19.00
N ARG A 420 13.84 1.57 -19.33
CA ARG A 420 13.36 2.82 -19.90
C ARG A 420 12.99 2.62 -21.36
N ALA A 421 11.81 3.08 -21.76
CA ALA A 421 11.34 3.07 -23.13
C ALA A 421 11.65 4.41 -23.84
N GLU A 422 11.90 4.35 -25.16
CA GLU A 422 12.14 5.55 -25.97
C GLU A 422 10.86 6.10 -26.61
N ASN A 423 9.88 5.26 -26.85
CA ASN A 423 8.60 5.60 -27.45
C ASN A 423 7.43 4.84 -26.80
N THR A 424 6.20 5.19 -27.22
CA THR A 424 4.97 4.64 -26.61
C THR A 424 4.76 3.15 -26.90
N ASP A 425 5.12 2.66 -28.10
CA ASP A 425 4.92 1.26 -28.45
C ASP A 425 5.90 0.37 -27.68
N GLU A 426 7.17 0.76 -27.61
CA GLU A 426 8.18 0.11 -26.79
C GLU A 426 7.80 0.14 -25.29
N LEU A 427 7.24 1.25 -24.79
CA LEU A 427 6.76 1.36 -23.40
C LEU A 427 5.72 0.29 -23.11
N VAL A 428 4.76 0.09 -23.99
CA VAL A 428 3.71 -0.91 -23.86
C VAL A 428 4.30 -2.32 -23.89
N GLU A 429 5.21 -2.59 -24.83
CA GLU A 429 5.85 -3.90 -24.97
C GLU A 429 6.69 -4.25 -23.73
N LEU A 430 7.57 -3.35 -23.30
CA LEU A 430 8.39 -3.54 -22.09
C LEU A 430 7.54 -3.68 -20.82
N ALA A 431 6.40 -2.97 -20.74
CA ALA A 431 5.49 -3.09 -19.61
C ALA A 431 4.90 -4.49 -19.51
N VAL A 432 4.41 -5.03 -20.62
CA VAL A 432 3.85 -6.39 -20.69
C VAL A 432 4.95 -7.43 -20.38
N GLN A 433 6.10 -7.35 -21.07
CA GLN A 433 7.21 -8.29 -20.86
C GLN A 433 7.72 -8.30 -19.41
N SER A 434 7.84 -7.11 -18.78
CA SER A 434 8.30 -7.00 -17.39
C SER A 434 7.30 -7.62 -16.41
N ALA A 435 5.99 -7.38 -16.61
CA ALA A 435 4.95 -7.93 -15.76
C ALA A 435 4.81 -9.47 -15.93
N GLU A 436 4.97 -9.98 -17.17
CA GLU A 436 4.96 -11.41 -17.46
C GLU A 436 6.19 -12.11 -16.86
N LYS A 437 7.38 -11.54 -17.03
CA LYS A 437 8.63 -12.04 -16.41
C LYS A 437 8.55 -12.06 -14.87
N ALA A 438 7.85 -11.11 -14.26
CA ALA A 438 7.60 -11.10 -12.82
C ALA A 438 6.52 -12.09 -12.37
N GLY A 439 5.87 -12.80 -13.30
CA GLY A 439 4.79 -13.76 -13.01
C GLY A 439 3.48 -13.12 -12.52
N LEU A 440 3.30 -11.81 -12.75
CA LEU A 440 2.12 -11.05 -12.35
C LEU A 440 0.99 -11.11 -13.39
N ILE A 441 1.35 -11.42 -14.62
CA ILE A 441 0.43 -11.71 -15.72
C ILE A 441 0.96 -12.92 -16.50
N ARG A 442 0.11 -13.54 -17.29
CA ARG A 442 0.43 -14.73 -18.09
C ARG A 442 0.07 -14.51 -19.54
N HIS A 443 0.66 -15.30 -20.40
CA HIS A 443 0.24 -15.38 -21.79
C HIS A 443 -1.27 -15.65 -21.87
N GLY A 444 -1.98 -14.86 -22.68
CA GLY A 444 -3.44 -14.92 -22.80
C GLY A 444 -4.21 -13.97 -21.90
N ASP A 445 -3.60 -13.41 -20.87
CA ASP A 445 -4.27 -12.46 -19.98
C ASP A 445 -4.65 -11.17 -20.74
N LEU A 446 -5.77 -10.58 -20.34
CA LEU A 446 -6.22 -9.28 -20.83
C LEU A 446 -5.78 -8.19 -19.87
N VAL A 447 -5.04 -7.20 -20.33
CA VAL A 447 -4.52 -6.13 -19.47
C VAL A 447 -4.96 -4.74 -19.94
N VAL A 448 -5.19 -3.86 -18.98
CA VAL A 448 -5.41 -2.43 -19.21
C VAL A 448 -4.12 -1.69 -18.84
N ILE A 449 -3.51 -1.01 -19.81
CA ILE A 449 -2.26 -0.28 -19.62
C ILE A 449 -2.58 1.20 -19.54
N THR A 450 -2.05 1.90 -18.53
CA THR A 450 -2.21 3.35 -18.39
C THR A 450 -0.87 4.02 -18.12
N ALA A 451 -0.61 5.11 -18.82
CA ALA A 451 0.65 5.84 -18.78
C ALA A 451 0.47 7.33 -19.11
N GLY A 452 1.51 8.11 -18.87
CA GLY A 452 1.65 9.48 -19.38
C GLY A 452 2.36 9.51 -20.73
N VAL A 453 1.75 10.15 -21.73
CA VAL A 453 2.33 10.36 -23.08
C VAL A 453 2.41 11.85 -23.35
N PRO A 454 3.53 12.37 -23.90
CA PRO A 454 4.75 11.68 -24.31
C PRO A 454 5.56 11.11 -23.13
N VAL A 455 6.32 10.05 -23.42
CA VAL A 455 7.18 9.35 -22.43
C VAL A 455 8.18 10.33 -21.82
N GLY A 456 8.35 10.29 -20.50
CA GLY A 456 9.34 11.13 -19.79
C GLY A 456 8.77 12.41 -19.16
N ILE A 457 7.50 12.77 -19.38
CA ILE A 457 6.85 13.90 -18.69
C ILE A 457 6.08 13.38 -17.48
N SER A 458 6.54 13.73 -16.29
CA SER A 458 5.90 13.31 -15.04
C SER A 458 4.55 14.01 -14.81
N GLY A 459 3.54 13.26 -14.28
CA GLY A 459 2.26 13.80 -13.84
C GLY A 459 1.18 13.93 -14.92
N THR A 460 1.40 13.39 -16.12
CA THR A 460 0.46 13.44 -17.25
C THR A 460 -0.10 12.07 -17.63
N THR A 461 -0.78 11.39 -16.70
CA THR A 461 -1.49 10.15 -17.08
C THR A 461 -2.66 10.50 -17.99
N ASN A 462 -2.56 10.13 -19.29
CA ASN A 462 -3.51 10.54 -20.34
C ASN A 462 -3.76 9.46 -21.39
N MET A 463 -3.19 8.24 -21.21
CA MET A 463 -3.35 7.12 -22.13
C MET A 463 -3.98 5.93 -21.40
N ILE A 464 -4.92 5.27 -22.08
CA ILE A 464 -5.41 3.94 -21.74
C ILE A 464 -5.28 3.08 -23.00
N ARG A 465 -4.67 1.90 -22.86
CA ARG A 465 -4.56 0.89 -23.93
C ARG A 465 -4.98 -0.47 -23.38
N ILE A 466 -5.80 -1.18 -24.12
CA ILE A 466 -6.18 -2.56 -23.81
C ILE A 466 -5.32 -3.46 -24.68
N GLN A 467 -4.73 -4.49 -24.08
CA GLN A 467 -3.87 -5.42 -24.78
C GLN A 467 -4.00 -6.82 -24.21
N GLN A 468 -3.91 -7.81 -25.08
CA GLN A 468 -3.75 -9.20 -24.70
C GLN A 468 -2.27 -9.58 -24.67
N VAL A 469 -1.85 -10.27 -23.62
CA VAL A 469 -0.46 -10.71 -23.41
C VAL A 469 -0.12 -11.80 -24.40
N GLY A 470 1.02 -11.66 -25.11
CA GLY A 470 1.46 -12.60 -26.14
C GLY A 470 0.91 -12.35 -27.53
N GLY A 471 0.09 -11.31 -27.69
CA GLY A 471 -0.54 -10.94 -28.97
C GLY A 471 -1.68 -11.88 -29.37
N SER A 472 -2.70 -11.33 -30.03
CA SER A 472 -3.74 -12.10 -30.69
C SER A 472 -3.37 -12.27 -32.16
N LEU A 473 -3.27 -13.49 -32.62
CA LEU A 473 -3.09 -13.76 -34.06
C LEU A 473 -4.35 -13.34 -34.84
N LEU A 474 -5.50 -13.50 -34.17
CA LEU A 474 -6.81 -13.25 -34.76
C LEU A 474 -7.87 -12.98 -33.67
N ASN A 475 -8.80 -12.04 -33.97
CA ASN A 475 -9.99 -11.80 -33.18
C ASN A 475 -11.22 -12.17 -34.02
N ALA A 476 -12.21 -12.86 -33.41
CA ALA A 476 -13.42 -13.32 -34.06
C ALA A 476 -14.56 -13.47 -33.03
N VAL A 477 -15.73 -13.84 -33.49
CA VAL A 477 -16.88 -14.08 -32.57
C VAL A 477 -16.81 -15.54 -32.08
N GLY A 478 -16.68 -15.69 -30.75
CA GLY A 478 -16.65 -17.01 -30.12
C GLY A 478 -18.06 -17.59 -29.94
N ILE A 479 -18.22 -18.86 -30.23
CA ILE A 479 -19.44 -19.62 -29.99
C ILE A 479 -19.27 -20.50 -28.76
N GLY A 480 -19.93 -20.12 -27.67
CA GLY A 480 -19.77 -20.75 -26.35
C GLY A 480 -18.56 -20.18 -25.56
N SER A 481 -18.16 -20.87 -24.48
CA SER A 481 -17.11 -20.42 -23.55
C SER A 481 -15.94 -21.39 -23.43
N ARG A 482 -15.79 -22.31 -24.37
CA ARG A 482 -14.76 -23.35 -24.31
C ARG A 482 -13.44 -22.85 -24.87
N THR A 483 -12.36 -23.46 -24.40
CA THR A 483 -11.00 -23.28 -24.90
C THR A 483 -10.45 -24.60 -25.42
N ALA A 484 -9.60 -24.56 -26.45
CA ALA A 484 -8.84 -25.71 -26.91
C ALA A 484 -7.48 -25.24 -27.48
N SER A 485 -6.56 -26.19 -27.58
CA SER A 485 -5.22 -25.93 -28.12
C SER A 485 -4.82 -27.01 -29.12
N GLY A 486 -4.10 -26.64 -30.17
CA GLY A 486 -3.61 -27.53 -31.16
C GLY A 486 -2.76 -26.82 -32.23
N PRO A 487 -2.13 -27.55 -33.14
CA PRO A 487 -1.51 -26.95 -34.30
C PRO A 487 -2.58 -26.46 -35.27
N LEU A 488 -2.31 -25.34 -35.95
CA LEU A 488 -3.21 -24.83 -37.01
C LEU A 488 -3.13 -25.74 -38.23
N CYS A 489 -4.31 -26.12 -38.73
CA CYS A 489 -4.47 -26.71 -40.06
C CYS A 489 -5.24 -25.70 -40.91
N VAL A 490 -4.54 -24.96 -41.74
CA VAL A 490 -5.09 -23.88 -42.57
C VAL A 490 -5.42 -24.40 -43.93
N CYS A 491 -6.72 -24.46 -44.27
CA CYS A 491 -7.23 -25.02 -45.52
C CYS A 491 -8.21 -24.06 -46.20
N ARG A 492 -8.18 -24.02 -47.52
CA ARG A 492 -9.04 -23.16 -48.33
C ARG A 492 -10.13 -23.93 -49.08
N SER A 493 -10.01 -25.27 -49.13
CA SER A 493 -10.98 -26.15 -49.75
C SER A 493 -11.14 -27.46 -48.97
N VAL A 494 -12.20 -28.23 -49.30
CA VAL A 494 -12.47 -29.55 -48.70
C VAL A 494 -11.36 -30.56 -49.02
N GLU A 495 -10.81 -30.49 -50.22
CA GLU A 495 -9.70 -31.35 -50.68
C GLU A 495 -8.43 -31.10 -49.85
N GLU A 496 -8.10 -29.83 -49.56
CA GLU A 496 -6.98 -29.50 -48.72
C GLU A 496 -7.16 -30.02 -47.27
N VAL A 497 -8.39 -29.99 -46.73
CA VAL A 497 -8.68 -30.56 -45.42
C VAL A 497 -8.42 -32.07 -45.42
N ALA A 498 -8.85 -32.76 -46.46
CA ALA A 498 -8.67 -34.21 -46.59
C ALA A 498 -7.20 -34.62 -46.68
N GLU A 499 -6.32 -33.75 -47.23
CA GLU A 499 -4.90 -34.01 -47.40
C GLU A 499 -4.07 -33.65 -46.15
N LYS A 500 -4.43 -32.55 -45.44
CA LYS A 500 -3.57 -31.97 -44.42
C LYS A 500 -4.02 -32.21 -42.98
N PHE A 501 -5.34 -32.39 -42.74
CA PHE A 501 -5.88 -32.42 -41.41
C PHE A 501 -5.50 -33.67 -40.61
N HIS A 502 -5.08 -33.46 -39.37
CA HIS A 502 -4.87 -34.52 -38.38
C HIS A 502 -5.79 -34.34 -37.17
N ALA A 503 -6.20 -35.44 -36.57
CA ALA A 503 -7.05 -35.39 -35.37
C ALA A 503 -6.36 -34.60 -34.25
N GLY A 504 -7.07 -33.62 -33.68
CA GLY A 504 -6.54 -32.72 -32.67
C GLY A 504 -6.01 -31.37 -33.19
N ASP A 505 -6.03 -31.15 -34.50
CA ASP A 505 -5.69 -29.88 -35.12
C ASP A 505 -6.79 -28.81 -34.86
N VAL A 506 -6.39 -27.55 -34.88
CA VAL A 506 -7.29 -26.40 -34.97
C VAL A 506 -7.54 -26.13 -36.47
N LEU A 507 -8.74 -26.47 -36.93
CA LEU A 507 -9.09 -26.35 -38.34
C LEU A 507 -9.49 -24.92 -38.69
N VAL A 508 -8.80 -24.33 -39.69
CA VAL A 508 -9.07 -22.97 -40.20
C VAL A 508 -9.57 -23.07 -41.64
N VAL A 509 -10.81 -22.60 -41.85
CA VAL A 509 -11.47 -22.72 -43.16
C VAL A 509 -12.31 -21.46 -43.47
N PRO A 510 -12.52 -21.13 -44.78
CA PRO A 510 -13.40 -20.01 -45.16
C PRO A 510 -14.85 -20.22 -44.75
N TYR A 511 -15.36 -21.43 -44.93
CA TYR A 511 -16.72 -21.87 -44.58
C TYR A 511 -16.73 -23.38 -44.31
N THR A 512 -17.82 -23.87 -43.67
CA THR A 512 -17.97 -25.31 -43.41
C THR A 512 -19.17 -25.87 -44.13
N THR A 513 -19.09 -27.14 -44.53
CA THR A 513 -20.17 -27.92 -45.19
C THR A 513 -20.33 -29.27 -44.50
N ASN A 514 -21.39 -30.00 -44.86
CA ASN A 514 -21.62 -31.36 -44.36
C ASN A 514 -20.49 -32.34 -44.74
N GLU A 515 -19.77 -32.09 -45.79
CA GLU A 515 -18.62 -32.90 -46.22
C GLU A 515 -17.46 -32.84 -45.22
N LEU A 516 -17.34 -31.73 -44.46
CA LEU A 516 -16.34 -31.52 -43.42
C LEU A 516 -16.68 -32.14 -42.07
N LEU A 517 -17.93 -32.65 -41.86
CA LEU A 517 -18.36 -33.19 -40.56
C LEU A 517 -17.41 -34.20 -39.91
N PRO A 518 -16.77 -35.15 -40.64
CA PRO A 518 -15.80 -36.06 -40.02
C PRO A 518 -14.62 -35.32 -39.41
N TYR A 519 -14.08 -34.30 -40.09
CA TYR A 519 -12.94 -33.51 -39.65
C TYR A 519 -13.31 -32.55 -38.51
N LEU A 520 -14.50 -31.93 -38.58
CA LEU A 520 -15.04 -31.06 -37.50
C LEU A 520 -15.21 -31.82 -36.18
N ARG A 521 -15.54 -33.12 -36.25
CA ARG A 521 -15.63 -33.98 -35.07
C ARG A 521 -14.29 -34.18 -34.40
N ASP A 522 -13.24 -34.38 -35.17
CA ASP A 522 -11.91 -34.73 -34.70
C ASP A 522 -11.00 -33.49 -34.46
N ALA A 523 -11.47 -32.31 -34.89
CA ALA A 523 -10.78 -31.05 -34.64
C ALA A 523 -10.75 -30.66 -33.15
N ALA A 524 -9.64 -30.06 -32.68
CA ALA A 524 -9.57 -29.47 -31.36
C ALA A 524 -10.44 -28.23 -31.25
N ALA A 525 -10.42 -27.37 -32.27
CA ALA A 525 -11.25 -26.18 -32.42
C ALA A 525 -11.49 -25.87 -33.89
N ILE A 526 -12.47 -25.01 -34.20
CA ILE A 526 -12.83 -24.59 -35.55
C ILE A 526 -12.72 -23.07 -35.65
N ILE A 527 -12.01 -22.57 -36.67
CA ILE A 527 -11.94 -21.15 -37.00
C ILE A 527 -12.50 -20.97 -38.40
N CYS A 528 -13.61 -20.21 -38.52
CA CYS A 528 -14.34 -20.00 -39.73
C CYS A 528 -14.39 -18.53 -40.13
N GLU A 529 -14.07 -18.18 -41.38
CA GLU A 529 -14.15 -16.81 -41.88
C GLU A 529 -15.60 -16.32 -42.01
N GLU A 530 -16.57 -17.22 -42.21
CA GLU A 530 -17.97 -16.90 -42.30
C GLU A 530 -18.48 -16.24 -41.01
N GLY A 531 -19.17 -15.09 -41.12
CA GLY A 531 -19.39 -14.14 -40.05
C GLY A 531 -20.72 -14.22 -39.29
N SER A 532 -21.52 -15.29 -39.48
CA SER A 532 -22.81 -15.42 -38.81
C SER A 532 -22.78 -16.38 -37.62
N ALA A 533 -23.38 -15.98 -36.49
CA ALA A 533 -23.58 -16.88 -35.35
C ALA A 533 -24.57 -18.02 -35.67
N GLU A 534 -25.27 -17.96 -36.80
CA GLU A 534 -26.20 -18.96 -37.32
C GLU A 534 -25.59 -19.78 -38.46
N CYS A 535 -24.31 -19.56 -38.78
CA CYS A 535 -23.62 -20.31 -39.84
C CYS A 535 -23.47 -21.80 -39.51
N HIS A 536 -23.16 -22.61 -40.51
CA HIS A 536 -22.99 -24.05 -40.36
C HIS A 536 -21.91 -24.39 -39.31
N ALA A 537 -20.79 -23.68 -39.32
CA ALA A 537 -19.71 -23.88 -38.35
C ALA A 537 -20.20 -23.68 -36.88
N ALA A 538 -20.96 -22.61 -36.62
CA ALA A 538 -21.53 -22.32 -35.30
C ALA A 538 -22.48 -23.41 -34.83
N THR A 539 -23.44 -23.81 -35.70
CA THR A 539 -24.46 -24.82 -35.41
C THR A 539 -23.82 -26.19 -35.14
N VAL A 540 -22.91 -26.63 -36.00
CA VAL A 540 -22.20 -27.92 -35.86
C VAL A 540 -21.27 -27.92 -34.66
N GLY A 541 -20.57 -26.81 -34.40
CA GLY A 541 -19.70 -26.68 -33.24
C GLY A 541 -20.41 -26.81 -31.92
N LEU A 542 -21.60 -26.20 -31.79
CA LEU A 542 -22.46 -26.36 -30.61
C LEU A 542 -22.92 -27.82 -30.45
N LEU A 543 -23.36 -28.46 -31.52
CA LEU A 543 -23.81 -29.87 -31.51
C LEU A 543 -22.70 -30.82 -31.11
N LEU A 544 -21.49 -30.61 -31.63
CA LEU A 544 -20.30 -31.42 -31.34
C LEU A 544 -19.59 -31.01 -30.04
N SER A 545 -20.07 -29.97 -29.36
CA SER A 545 -19.45 -29.40 -28.17
C SER A 545 -18.00 -28.96 -28.38
N LYS A 546 -17.67 -28.44 -29.55
CA LYS A 546 -16.34 -27.96 -29.95
C LYS A 546 -16.23 -26.45 -29.75
N PRO A 547 -15.02 -25.91 -29.43
CA PRO A 547 -14.74 -24.48 -29.51
C PRO A 547 -14.79 -24.01 -30.96
N VAL A 548 -15.56 -22.94 -31.22
CA VAL A 548 -15.68 -22.37 -32.58
C VAL A 548 -15.53 -20.85 -32.52
N LEU A 549 -14.76 -20.32 -33.46
CA LEU A 549 -14.70 -18.91 -33.78
C LEU A 549 -15.28 -18.67 -35.18
N VAL A 550 -16.19 -17.71 -35.29
CA VAL A 550 -16.81 -17.32 -36.58
C VAL A 550 -16.56 -15.85 -36.87
N GLY A 551 -16.64 -15.43 -38.12
CA GLY A 551 -16.31 -14.07 -38.52
C GLY A 551 -14.80 -13.77 -38.45
N ALA A 552 -13.99 -14.79 -38.58
CA ALA A 552 -12.54 -14.72 -38.55
C ALA A 552 -12.00 -14.22 -39.90
N GLY A 553 -12.40 -13.06 -40.38
CA GLY A 553 -12.09 -12.55 -41.71
C GLY A 553 -10.61 -12.65 -42.08
N ASP A 554 -10.33 -13.14 -43.27
CA ASP A 554 -8.98 -13.40 -43.81
C ASP A 554 -8.12 -14.39 -42.97
N ALA A 555 -8.71 -15.22 -42.10
CA ALA A 555 -8.00 -16.16 -41.24
C ALA A 555 -7.08 -17.10 -42.04
N THR A 556 -7.57 -17.61 -43.19
CA THR A 556 -6.81 -18.49 -44.06
C THR A 556 -5.64 -17.82 -44.76
N ARG A 557 -5.54 -16.49 -44.71
CA ARG A 557 -4.40 -15.71 -45.22
C ARG A 557 -3.46 -15.24 -44.13
N ARG A 558 -3.99 -15.00 -42.96
CA ARG A 558 -3.27 -14.41 -41.83
C ARG A 558 -2.59 -15.43 -40.93
N LEU A 559 -3.18 -16.62 -40.81
CA LEU A 559 -2.69 -17.69 -39.95
C LEU A 559 -1.76 -18.60 -40.75
N GLU A 560 -0.67 -19.04 -40.11
CA GLU A 560 0.32 -19.93 -40.70
C GLU A 560 0.06 -21.38 -40.28
N ASP A 561 0.13 -22.29 -41.26
CA ASP A 561 -0.09 -23.72 -41.08
C ASP A 561 0.94 -24.33 -40.10
N GLY A 562 0.53 -25.25 -39.24
CA GLY A 562 1.38 -25.94 -38.27
C GLY A 562 1.74 -25.15 -36.99
N VAL A 563 1.44 -23.86 -36.92
CA VAL A 563 1.69 -23.04 -35.69
C VAL A 563 0.79 -23.55 -34.58
N ARG A 564 1.35 -23.83 -33.40
CA ARG A 564 0.55 -24.21 -32.22
C ARG A 564 -0.15 -23.00 -31.60
N VAL A 565 -1.45 -23.13 -31.45
CA VAL A 565 -2.28 -22.04 -30.93
C VAL A 565 -3.22 -22.49 -29.79
N SER A 566 -3.66 -21.53 -29.00
CA SER A 566 -4.83 -21.65 -28.12
C SER A 566 -5.98 -20.84 -28.71
N VAL A 567 -7.17 -21.43 -28.73
CA VAL A 567 -8.44 -20.82 -29.15
C VAL A 567 -9.29 -20.62 -27.92
N ASP A 568 -9.63 -19.37 -27.61
CA ASP A 568 -10.51 -19.00 -26.50
C ASP A 568 -11.82 -18.41 -27.05
N CYS A 569 -12.89 -19.20 -26.98
CA CYS A 569 -14.19 -18.77 -27.49
C CYS A 569 -14.89 -17.75 -26.56
N ALA A 570 -14.62 -17.76 -25.25
CA ALA A 570 -15.21 -16.77 -24.34
C ALA A 570 -14.71 -15.35 -24.67
N ARG A 571 -13.43 -15.25 -25.08
CA ARG A 571 -12.78 -14.00 -25.47
C ARG A 571 -12.78 -13.74 -26.98
N GLY A 572 -13.11 -14.74 -27.79
CA GLY A 572 -13.11 -14.64 -29.26
C GLY A 572 -11.73 -14.49 -29.88
N VAL A 573 -10.69 -15.16 -29.36
CA VAL A 573 -9.29 -14.93 -29.73
C VAL A 573 -8.52 -16.19 -30.06
N VAL A 574 -7.55 -16.07 -30.96
CA VAL A 574 -6.55 -17.07 -31.29
C VAL A 574 -5.18 -16.54 -30.91
N GLN A 575 -4.40 -17.32 -30.16
CA GLN A 575 -3.09 -16.93 -29.63
C GLN A 575 -2.04 -17.98 -29.93
N THR A 576 -0.79 -17.57 -30.16
CA THR A 576 0.34 -18.50 -30.19
C THR A 576 0.58 -19.11 -28.83
N MET A 577 0.87 -20.39 -28.76
CA MET A 577 1.37 -21.01 -27.54
C MET A 577 2.90 -20.92 -27.53
N PRO A 578 3.54 -20.61 -26.39
CA PRO A 578 4.99 -20.72 -26.27
C PRO A 578 5.42 -22.17 -26.55
N GLN A 579 6.55 -22.32 -27.26
CA GLN A 579 7.17 -23.62 -27.55
C GLN A 579 7.65 -24.31 -26.29
#